data_a65f4f2bb8ec8da785ecdc97957ffb52
#
_entry.id   a65f4f2bb8ec8da785ecdc97957ffb52
#
_cell.length_a   1.000
_cell.length_b   1.000
_cell.length_c   1.000
_cell.angle_alpha   90.00
_cell.angle_beta   90.00
_cell.angle_gamma   90.00
#
_symmetry.space_group_name_H-M   'P 1'
#
loop_
_entity.id
_entity.type
_entity.pdbx_description
1 polymer ?
#
loop_
_entity_poly.entity_id
_entity_poly.type
_entity_poly.pdbx_seq_one_letter_code
_entity_poly.pdbx_strand_id
1 'polypeptide(L)'
;MKKTLVVLVVALGLLVGMAVGASAQPSEAWIPGFASLLIPGLGQFLNDEVGKAFTHLGVAVAINVAGYYANVLFPLGYYGYPIWGLAHLTWSLYSAYDAYTVAKQRGFSIGFTDDGLTLSYRF
;
A
#
# COMPACT_ATOMS: atom_id res chain seq x y z
N MET A 1 21.60 7.82 -7.81
CA MET A 1 21.59 6.50 -8.49
C MET A 1 21.50 5.33 -7.51
N LYS A 2 22.32 5.23 -6.49
CA LYS A 2 22.27 4.12 -5.51
C LYS A 2 20.94 4.06 -4.74
N LYS A 3 20.36 5.19 -4.38
CA LYS A 3 19.07 5.27 -3.64
C LYS A 3 17.88 4.84 -4.49
N THR A 4 17.86 5.24 -5.76
CA THR A 4 16.82 4.85 -6.71
C THR A 4 16.87 3.34 -6.98
N LEU A 5 18.09 2.79 -7.06
CA LEU A 5 18.29 1.36 -7.25
C LEU A 5 17.76 0.54 -6.05
N VAL A 6 18.03 1.00 -4.83
CA VAL A 6 17.53 0.33 -3.61
C VAL A 6 15.99 0.36 -3.57
N VAL A 7 15.38 1.48 -3.86
CA VAL A 7 13.91 1.60 -3.92
C VAL A 7 13.32 0.68 -4.99
N LEU A 8 13.94 0.63 -6.18
CA LEU A 8 13.50 -0.28 -7.25
C LEU A 8 13.64 -1.76 -6.86
N VAL A 9 14.76 -2.14 -6.22
CA VAL A 9 14.98 -3.52 -5.77
C VAL A 9 13.97 -3.92 -4.69
N VAL A 10 13.71 -3.03 -3.73
CA VAL A 10 12.71 -3.27 -2.68
C VAL A 10 11.30 -3.37 -3.28
N ALA A 11 10.94 -2.46 -4.17
CA ALA A 11 9.65 -2.49 -4.86
C ALA A 11 9.49 -3.75 -5.72
N LEU A 12 10.54 -4.14 -6.45
CA LEU A 12 10.54 -5.35 -7.26
C LEU A 12 10.47 -6.62 -6.40
N GLY A 13 11.21 -6.67 -5.29
CA GLY A 13 11.16 -7.78 -4.33
C GLY A 13 9.77 -7.97 -3.72
N LEU A 14 9.08 -6.88 -3.43
CA LEU A 14 7.70 -6.89 -2.94
C LEU A 14 6.71 -7.36 -4.01
N LEU A 15 6.85 -6.88 -5.25
CA LEU A 15 6.03 -7.32 -6.37
C LEU A 15 6.20 -8.82 -6.63
N VAL A 16 7.44 -9.32 -6.60
CA VAL A 16 7.76 -10.75 -6.76
C VAL A 16 7.21 -11.56 -5.57
N GLY A 17 7.37 -11.08 -4.35
CA GLY A 17 6.82 -11.74 -3.15
C GLY A 17 5.29 -11.85 -3.18
N MET A 18 4.61 -10.82 -3.65
CA MET A 18 3.16 -10.83 -3.85
C MET A 18 2.74 -11.79 -4.98
N ALA A 19 3.49 -11.83 -6.07
CA ALA A 19 3.23 -12.73 -7.20
C ALA A 19 3.41 -14.21 -6.85
N VAL A 20 4.44 -14.55 -6.08
CA VAL A 20 4.70 -15.94 -5.63
C VAL A 20 3.62 -16.42 -4.67
N GLY A 21 3.11 -15.55 -3.80
CA GLY A 21 1.98 -15.87 -2.92
C GLY A 21 0.65 -16.07 -3.66
N ALA A 22 0.52 -15.53 -4.88
CA ALA A 22 -0.70 -15.59 -5.69
C ALA A 22 -0.83 -16.88 -6.54
N SER A 23 0.20 -17.74 -6.58
CA SER A 23 0.26 -18.89 -7.51
C SER A 23 -0.72 -20.03 -7.21
N ALA A 24 -1.42 -20.03 -6.07
CA ALA A 24 -2.31 -21.12 -5.66
C ALA A 24 -3.77 -20.98 -6.12
N GLN A 25 -4.26 -19.76 -6.41
CA GLN A 25 -5.57 -19.50 -7.04
C GLN A 25 -5.52 -18.19 -7.81
N PRO A 26 -6.14 -18.10 -9.01
CA PRO A 26 -6.22 -16.85 -9.75
C PRO A 26 -7.09 -15.86 -8.97
N SER A 27 -6.47 -15.08 -8.11
CA SER A 27 -7.10 -13.95 -7.45
C SER A 27 -6.38 -12.67 -7.87
N GLU A 28 -7.14 -11.64 -8.11
CA GLU A 28 -6.62 -10.30 -8.41
C GLU A 28 -6.32 -9.51 -7.13
N ALA A 29 -6.05 -10.21 -6.03
CA ALA A 29 -5.75 -9.66 -4.70
C ALA A 29 -4.53 -8.72 -4.69
N TRP A 30 -3.64 -8.88 -5.66
CA TRP A 30 -2.50 -7.99 -5.85
C TRP A 30 -2.93 -6.54 -6.15
N ILE A 31 -4.12 -6.34 -6.74
CA ILE A 31 -4.62 -5.00 -7.10
C ILE A 31 -4.88 -4.15 -5.87
N PRO A 32 -5.67 -4.58 -4.86
CA PRO A 32 -5.78 -3.84 -3.61
C PRO A 32 -4.46 -3.68 -2.86
N GLY A 33 -3.61 -4.72 -2.88
CA GLY A 33 -2.28 -4.64 -2.29
C GLY A 33 -1.43 -3.54 -2.92
N PHE A 34 -1.32 -3.54 -4.24
CA PHE A 34 -0.57 -2.52 -4.97
C PHE A 34 -1.18 -1.11 -4.81
N ALA A 35 -2.50 -1.00 -4.84
CA ALA A 35 -3.19 0.26 -4.60
C ALA A 35 -2.82 0.85 -3.23
N SER A 36 -2.78 0.03 -2.18
CA SER A 36 -2.38 0.46 -0.83
C SER A 36 -0.89 0.72 -0.68
N LEU A 37 -0.05 0.13 -1.52
CA LEU A 37 1.37 0.48 -1.57
C LEU A 37 1.59 1.90 -2.07
N LEU A 38 0.82 2.31 -3.08
CA LEU A 38 0.89 3.66 -3.65
C LEU A 38 0.23 4.69 -2.73
N ILE A 39 -0.96 4.39 -2.24
CA ILE A 39 -1.73 5.25 -1.35
C ILE A 39 -2.27 4.38 -0.21
N PRO A 40 -1.68 4.44 1.01
CA PRO A 40 -2.17 3.67 2.14
C PRO A 40 -3.66 3.90 2.39
N GLY A 41 -4.42 2.81 2.44
CA GLY A 41 -5.87 2.85 2.58
C GLY A 41 -6.65 2.62 1.29
N LEU A 42 -6.06 2.85 0.11
CA LEU A 42 -6.78 2.70 -1.15
C LEU A 42 -7.20 1.24 -1.41
N GLY A 43 -6.35 0.28 -1.08
CA GLY A 43 -6.69 -1.14 -1.20
C GLY A 43 -7.76 -1.58 -0.20
N GLN A 44 -7.76 -1.04 1.01
CA GLN A 44 -8.82 -1.26 1.99
C GLN A 44 -10.16 -0.71 1.47
N PHE A 45 -10.13 0.45 0.81
CA PHE A 45 -11.31 1.00 0.16
C PHE A 45 -11.83 0.07 -0.95
N LEU A 46 -10.95 -0.47 -1.78
CA LEU A 46 -11.31 -1.47 -2.80
C LEU A 46 -11.87 -2.76 -2.20
N ASN A 47 -11.46 -3.11 -0.98
CA ASN A 47 -11.97 -4.25 -0.22
C ASN A 47 -13.28 -3.98 0.54
N ASP A 48 -13.89 -2.82 0.35
CA ASP A 48 -15.07 -2.37 1.09
C ASP A 48 -14.84 -2.24 2.62
N GLU A 49 -13.59 -1.92 3.00
CA GLU A 49 -13.20 -1.68 4.38
C GLU A 49 -13.00 -0.17 4.63
N VAL A 50 -14.07 0.61 4.44
CA VAL A 50 -14.00 2.08 4.45
C VAL A 50 -13.40 2.65 5.75
N GLY A 51 -13.76 2.11 6.91
CA GLY A 51 -13.19 2.53 8.20
C GLY A 51 -11.69 2.31 8.27
N LYS A 52 -11.21 1.14 7.82
CA LYS A 52 -9.79 0.83 7.72
C LYS A 52 -9.07 1.71 6.70
N ALA A 53 -9.72 1.97 5.55
CA ALA A 53 -9.18 2.84 4.52
C ALA A 53 -8.85 4.23 5.08
N PHE A 54 -9.77 4.84 5.79
CA PHE A 54 -9.54 6.14 6.45
C PHE A 54 -8.47 6.08 7.55
N THR A 55 -8.41 4.99 8.31
CA THR A 55 -7.36 4.79 9.32
C THR A 55 -5.97 4.72 8.67
N HIS A 56 -5.81 3.91 7.64
CA HIS A 56 -4.53 3.77 6.93
C HIS A 56 -4.09 5.07 6.25
N LEU A 57 -5.02 5.77 5.60
CA LEU A 57 -4.77 7.08 5.00
C LEU A 57 -4.43 8.12 6.07
N GLY A 58 -5.20 8.17 7.16
CA GLY A 58 -4.98 9.11 8.27
C GLY A 58 -3.60 8.94 8.92
N VAL A 59 -3.15 7.71 9.14
CA VAL A 59 -1.81 7.43 9.66
C VAL A 59 -0.73 7.86 8.66
N ALA A 60 -0.91 7.60 7.37
CA ALA A 60 0.03 8.05 6.35
C ALA A 60 0.15 9.59 6.31
N VAL A 61 -0.97 10.29 6.39
CA VAL A 61 -0.99 11.77 6.49
C VAL A 61 -0.29 12.22 7.77
N ALA A 62 -0.59 11.60 8.91
CA ALA A 62 0.03 11.94 10.19
C ALA A 62 1.55 11.75 10.17
N ILE A 63 2.07 10.68 9.57
CA ILE A 63 3.51 10.45 9.41
C ILE A 63 4.14 11.59 8.58
N ASN A 64 3.53 11.98 7.47
CA ASN A 64 4.07 13.04 6.62
C ASN A 64 4.01 14.41 7.29
N VAL A 65 2.92 14.73 7.98
CA VAL A 65 2.77 15.99 8.74
C VAL A 65 3.77 16.04 9.88
N ALA A 66 3.89 14.97 10.67
CA ALA A 66 4.86 14.88 11.76
C ALA A 66 6.31 15.00 11.24
N GLY A 67 6.60 14.37 10.12
CA GLY A 67 7.92 14.46 9.46
C GLY A 67 8.25 15.88 9.01
N TYR A 68 7.29 16.57 8.43
CA TYR A 68 7.46 17.97 8.04
C TYR A 68 7.77 18.86 9.25
N TYR A 69 6.95 18.82 10.30
CA TYR A 69 7.16 19.64 11.49
C TYR A 69 8.42 19.26 12.26
N ALA A 70 8.75 17.97 12.33
CA ALA A 70 9.99 17.54 12.95
C ALA A 70 11.23 18.09 12.23
N ASN A 71 11.21 18.14 10.90
CA ASN A 71 12.31 18.76 10.12
C ASN A 71 12.37 20.27 10.29
N VAL A 72 11.24 20.93 10.53
CA VAL A 72 11.20 22.39 10.78
C VAL A 72 11.70 22.73 12.18
N LEU A 73 11.26 21.97 13.19
CA LEU A 73 11.59 22.24 14.60
C LEU A 73 12.98 21.71 15.00
N PHE A 74 13.35 20.58 14.43
CA PHE A 74 14.63 19.90 14.70
C PHE A 74 15.31 19.63 13.36
N PRO A 75 16.04 20.59 12.80
CA PRO A 75 16.63 20.43 11.49
C PRO A 75 17.63 19.26 11.49
N LEU A 76 17.16 18.09 11.19
CA LEU A 76 17.93 16.84 11.07
C LEU A 76 18.79 16.84 9.80
N GLY A 77 18.71 17.95 9.03
CA GLY A 77 19.48 18.14 7.82
C GLY A 77 19.21 17.07 6.78
N TYR A 78 20.28 16.54 6.22
CA TYR A 78 20.22 15.51 5.19
C TYR A 78 19.53 14.19 5.63
N TYR A 79 19.50 13.90 6.91
CA TYR A 79 18.96 12.63 7.45
C TYR A 79 17.47 12.65 7.74
N GLY A 80 16.87 13.82 7.86
CA GLY A 80 15.45 13.94 8.23
C GLY A 80 14.51 13.34 7.17
N TYR A 81 14.67 13.69 5.90
CA TYR A 81 13.83 13.19 4.83
C TYR A 81 13.89 11.67 4.63
N PRO A 82 15.07 11.02 4.63
CA PRO A 82 15.15 9.56 4.56
C PRO A 82 14.47 8.84 5.72
N ILE A 83 14.57 9.34 6.95
CA ILE A 83 13.94 8.73 8.13
C ILE A 83 12.42 8.72 7.98
N TRP A 84 11.83 9.86 7.63
CA TRP A 84 10.39 9.96 7.44
C TRP A 84 9.90 9.24 6.19
N GLY A 85 10.71 9.21 5.16
CA GLY A 85 10.45 8.41 3.97
C GLY A 85 10.40 6.91 4.27
N LEU A 86 11.31 6.41 5.12
CA LEU A 86 11.29 5.02 5.59
C LEU A 86 10.06 4.73 6.46
N ALA A 87 9.67 5.64 7.34
CA ALA A 87 8.47 5.50 8.15
C ALA A 87 7.21 5.41 7.26
N HIS A 88 7.10 6.27 6.26
CA HIS A 88 6.00 6.23 5.30
C HIS A 88 6.01 4.93 4.49
N LEU A 89 7.16 4.52 3.97
CA LEU A 89 7.30 3.27 3.21
C LEU A 89 6.91 2.06 4.06
N THR A 90 7.37 1.98 5.31
CA THR A 90 7.02 0.89 6.23
C THR A 90 5.50 0.82 6.43
N TRP A 91 4.86 1.96 6.61
CA TRP A 91 3.40 2.02 6.72
C TRP A 91 2.68 1.60 5.44
N SER A 92 3.18 2.05 4.28
CA SER A 92 2.65 1.66 2.97
C SER A 92 2.76 0.15 2.74
N LEU A 93 3.85 -0.47 3.15
CA LEU A 93 4.04 -1.91 3.07
C LEU A 93 3.06 -2.67 3.96
N TYR A 94 2.88 -2.22 5.19
CA TYR A 94 1.89 -2.79 6.09
C TYR A 94 0.47 -2.67 5.51
N SER A 95 0.13 -1.50 5.00
CA SER A 95 -1.16 -1.24 4.35
C SER A 95 -1.38 -2.14 3.13
N ALA A 96 -0.34 -2.30 2.30
CA ALA A 96 -0.37 -3.19 1.14
C ALA A 96 -0.57 -4.65 1.52
N TYR A 97 0.15 -5.11 2.53
CA TYR A 97 0.04 -6.49 3.03
C TYR A 97 -1.36 -6.77 3.61
N ASP A 98 -1.90 -5.86 4.41
CA ASP A 98 -3.25 -5.98 4.96
C ASP A 98 -4.30 -6.04 3.84
N ALA A 99 -4.25 -5.10 2.90
CA ALA A 99 -5.19 -5.06 1.77
C ALA A 99 -5.09 -6.31 0.88
N TYR A 100 -3.87 -6.78 0.59
CA TYR A 100 -3.64 -8.00 -0.17
C TYR A 100 -4.22 -9.23 0.54
N THR A 101 -3.94 -9.37 1.83
CA THR A 101 -4.40 -10.54 2.62
C THR A 101 -5.91 -10.62 2.68
N VAL A 102 -6.57 -9.50 2.93
CA VAL A 102 -8.05 -9.43 2.96
C VAL A 102 -8.63 -9.72 1.57
N ALA A 103 -8.07 -9.12 0.53
CA ALA A 103 -8.50 -9.35 -0.84
C ALA A 103 -8.36 -10.83 -1.25
N LYS A 104 -7.26 -11.46 -0.85
CA LYS A 104 -7.03 -12.89 -1.09
C LYS A 104 -8.04 -13.78 -0.36
N GLN A 105 -8.33 -13.48 0.90
CA GLN A 105 -9.31 -14.21 1.69
C GLN A 105 -10.73 -14.08 1.11
N ARG A 106 -11.08 -12.91 0.58
CA ARG A 106 -12.39 -12.62 0.00
C ARG A 106 -12.51 -13.02 -1.47
N GLY A 107 -11.44 -13.48 -2.11
CA GLY A 107 -11.44 -13.82 -3.52
C GLY A 107 -11.74 -12.60 -4.41
N PHE A 108 -11.12 -11.46 -4.12
CA PHE A 108 -11.28 -10.21 -4.84
C PHE A 108 -11.02 -10.40 -6.33
N SER A 109 -11.93 -9.90 -7.18
CA SER A 109 -11.76 -9.85 -8.61
C SER A 109 -12.34 -8.57 -9.20
N ILE A 110 -11.75 -8.10 -10.30
CA ILE A 110 -12.24 -6.98 -11.09
C ILE A 110 -12.79 -7.51 -12.39
N GLY A 111 -14.02 -7.12 -12.73
CA GLY A 111 -14.64 -7.39 -14.00
C GLY A 111 -14.97 -6.10 -14.75
N PHE A 112 -14.88 -6.14 -16.08
CA PHE A 112 -15.39 -5.09 -16.94
C PHE A 112 -16.68 -5.60 -17.59
N THR A 113 -17.77 -4.91 -17.32
CA THR A 113 -19.07 -5.13 -17.95
C THR A 113 -19.42 -3.95 -18.85
N ASP A 114 -20.41 -4.12 -19.73
CA ASP A 114 -20.87 -3.04 -20.63
C ASP A 114 -21.33 -1.79 -19.85
N ASP A 115 -21.72 -1.96 -18.58
CA ASP A 115 -22.16 -0.89 -17.69
C ASP A 115 -21.04 -0.28 -16.85
N GLY A 116 -19.79 -0.78 -16.95
CA GLY A 116 -18.63 -0.25 -16.25
C GLY A 116 -17.81 -1.28 -15.49
N LEU A 117 -17.15 -0.82 -14.41
CA LEU A 117 -16.28 -1.61 -13.57
C LEU A 117 -17.07 -2.34 -12.47
N THR A 118 -16.89 -3.65 -12.37
CA THR A 118 -17.49 -4.47 -11.32
C THR A 118 -16.41 -5.00 -10.37
N LEU A 119 -16.61 -4.78 -9.08
CA LEU A 119 -15.79 -5.39 -8.02
C LEU A 119 -16.56 -6.58 -7.44
N SER A 120 -15.93 -7.72 -7.35
CA SER A 120 -16.53 -8.96 -6.86
C SER A 120 -15.76 -9.52 -5.67
N TYR A 121 -16.49 -9.94 -4.64
CA TYR A 121 -15.96 -10.58 -3.44
C TYR A 121 -16.68 -11.89 -3.17
N ARG A 122 -15.96 -12.85 -2.57
CA ARG A 122 -16.58 -13.98 -1.87
C ARG A 122 -16.60 -13.71 -0.36
N PHE A 123 -17.74 -13.81 0.17
CA PHE A 123 -17.91 -13.81 1.63
C PHE A 123 -17.95 -15.24 2.18
#